data_b6e10e6abc753fce6fb29f77a4be0adb
#
_entry.id   b6e10e6abc753fce6fb29f77a4be0adb
#
_cell.length_a   1.000
_cell.length_b   1.000
_cell.length_c   1.000
_cell.angle_alpha   90.00
_cell.angle_beta   90.00
_cell.angle_gamma   90.00
#
_symmetry.space_group_name_H-M   'P 1'
#
loop_
_entity.id
_entity.type
_entity.pdbx_description
1 polymer ?
#
loop_
_entity_poly.entity_id
_entity_poly.type
_entity_poly.pdbx_seq_one_letter_code
_entity_poly.pdbx_strand_id
1 'polypeptide(L)'
;MYILTGADRVLCLLHPQVTASIVEEWQGRVFIQDVEITDASQSYRVMEVHGPQATEKVASVLTGPGAPAAPFEVVRGAIGEAGVVVMAGDGLLGEEMFMIIGARDAGELLLDRLLTMGIGAIPFGMETYRALAVEAGTPLVPDELEGVIPNTVDLATGIDFTEGGFVGQEVGSQVEKVWRPSRERVGLQAPEACPGGGEDLGAGTG
;
A
#
# COMPACT_ATOMS: atom_id res chain seq x y z
N MET A 1 3.77 -2.92 -2.08
CA MET A 1 3.82 -4.19 -1.31
C MET A 1 4.10 -3.86 0.15
N TYR A 2 3.36 -4.47 1.07
CA TYR A 2 3.68 -4.40 2.50
C TYR A 2 4.09 -5.78 2.99
N ILE A 3 5.07 -5.84 3.87
CA ILE A 3 5.63 -7.09 4.40
C ILE A 3 5.45 -7.09 5.92
N LEU A 4 4.66 -8.03 6.43
CA LEU A 4 4.42 -8.21 7.86
C LEU A 4 5.16 -9.45 8.34
N THR A 5 6.13 -9.27 9.20
CA THR A 5 6.95 -10.35 9.75
C THR A 5 6.32 -10.92 11.02
N GLY A 6 6.23 -12.24 11.08
CA GLY A 6 5.84 -13.00 12.26
C GLY A 6 6.97 -13.91 12.74
N ALA A 7 6.72 -14.67 13.79
CA ALA A 7 7.73 -15.56 14.35
C ALA A 7 8.06 -16.75 13.42
N ASP A 8 7.06 -17.25 12.70
CA ASP A 8 7.12 -18.47 11.88
C ASP A 8 6.72 -18.25 10.41
N ARG A 9 6.30 -17.04 10.08
CA ARG A 9 5.81 -16.69 8.74
C ARG A 9 5.97 -15.22 8.42
N VAL A 10 5.97 -14.94 7.13
CA VAL A 10 5.90 -13.59 6.57
C VAL A 10 4.62 -13.49 5.75
N LEU A 11 3.83 -12.45 5.98
CA LEU A 11 2.65 -12.14 5.18
C LEU A 11 2.99 -10.96 4.26
N CYS A 12 2.91 -11.20 2.96
CA CYS A 12 3.11 -10.16 1.95
C CYS A 12 1.76 -9.71 1.41
N LEU A 13 1.46 -8.42 1.53
CA LEU A 13 0.29 -7.80 0.95
C LEU A 13 0.66 -7.26 -0.43
N LEU A 14 0.07 -7.84 -1.46
CA LEU A 14 0.33 -7.53 -2.86
C LEU A 14 -0.94 -7.00 -3.53
N HIS A 15 -0.76 -6.22 -4.60
CA HIS A 15 -1.89 -5.87 -5.43
C HIS A 15 -2.44 -7.12 -6.15
N PRO A 16 -3.77 -7.32 -6.25
CA PRO A 16 -4.36 -8.54 -6.81
C PRO A 16 -3.87 -8.90 -8.22
N GLN A 17 -3.63 -7.90 -9.07
CA GLN A 17 -3.19 -8.12 -10.45
C GLN A 17 -1.77 -8.69 -10.59
N VAL A 18 -0.91 -8.50 -9.59
CA VAL A 18 0.48 -8.99 -9.62
C VAL A 18 0.72 -10.19 -8.71
N THR A 19 -0.26 -10.57 -7.88
CA THR A 19 -0.09 -11.65 -6.88
C THR A 19 0.30 -12.97 -7.54
N ALA A 20 -0.41 -13.40 -8.56
CA ALA A 20 -0.16 -14.70 -9.19
C ALA A 20 1.23 -14.79 -9.81
N SER A 21 1.66 -13.75 -10.54
CA SER A 21 2.99 -13.72 -11.18
C SER A 21 4.13 -13.68 -10.16
N ILE A 22 3.96 -12.95 -9.06
CA ILE A 22 4.97 -12.88 -7.99
C ILE A 22 5.06 -14.23 -7.26
N VAL A 23 3.94 -14.88 -6.96
CA VAL A 23 3.93 -16.20 -6.31
C VAL A 23 4.66 -17.22 -7.20
N GLU A 24 4.37 -17.27 -8.51
CA GLU A 24 5.03 -18.16 -9.45
C GLU A 24 6.53 -17.90 -9.53
N GLU A 25 6.94 -16.63 -9.65
CA GLU A 25 8.34 -16.24 -9.68
C GLU A 25 9.08 -16.66 -8.41
N TRP A 26 8.51 -16.40 -7.25
CA TRP A 26 9.15 -16.73 -5.99
C TRP A 26 9.22 -18.23 -5.74
N GLN A 27 8.17 -18.98 -6.05
CA GLN A 27 8.20 -20.46 -5.99
C GLN A 27 9.29 -21.03 -6.90
N GLY A 28 9.51 -20.45 -8.08
CA GLY A 28 10.58 -20.84 -8.99
C GLY A 28 11.99 -20.56 -8.47
N ARG A 29 12.15 -19.75 -7.41
CA ARG A 29 13.46 -19.42 -6.80
C ARG A 29 13.76 -20.22 -5.53
N VAL A 30 12.80 -20.97 -5.00
CA VAL A 30 12.98 -21.82 -3.82
C VAL A 30 13.46 -23.20 -4.25
N PHE A 31 14.73 -23.52 -3.99
CA PHE A 31 15.34 -24.81 -4.37
C PHE A 31 15.76 -25.64 -3.17
N ILE A 32 16.43 -25.03 -2.19
CA ILE A 32 17.02 -25.72 -1.04
C ILE A 32 16.61 -25.11 0.30
N GLN A 33 15.91 -23.98 0.25
CA GLN A 33 15.44 -23.27 1.42
C GLN A 33 14.20 -23.99 2.00
N ASP A 34 14.13 -24.10 3.33
CA ASP A 34 12.94 -24.59 4.03
C ASP A 34 11.87 -23.46 4.12
N VAL A 35 11.33 -23.11 2.96
CA VAL A 35 10.34 -22.04 2.79
C VAL A 35 9.22 -22.53 1.89
N GLU A 36 7.99 -22.36 2.33
CA GLU A 36 6.79 -22.58 1.53
C GLU A 36 6.14 -21.25 1.17
N ILE A 37 5.87 -21.03 -0.12
CA ILE A 37 5.21 -19.85 -0.63
C ILE A 37 3.80 -20.21 -1.10
N THR A 38 2.80 -19.59 -0.50
CA THR A 38 1.39 -19.91 -0.73
C THR A 38 0.59 -18.63 -1.00
N ASP A 39 -0.28 -18.64 -1.99
CA ASP A 39 -1.30 -17.60 -2.16
C ASP A 39 -2.40 -17.76 -1.11
N ALA A 40 -2.44 -16.83 -0.17
CA ALA A 40 -3.42 -16.79 0.91
C ALA A 40 -4.58 -15.82 0.65
N SER A 41 -4.73 -15.27 -0.55
CA SER A 41 -5.74 -14.26 -0.91
C SER A 41 -7.18 -14.71 -0.60
N GLN A 42 -7.43 -16.02 -0.66
CA GLN A 42 -8.74 -16.57 -0.35
C GLN A 42 -9.01 -16.75 1.16
N SER A 43 -8.00 -16.61 2.00
CA SER A 43 -8.10 -16.82 3.46
C SER A 43 -8.32 -15.53 4.22
N TYR A 44 -7.96 -14.39 3.64
CA TYR A 44 -8.00 -13.09 4.31
C TYR A 44 -8.85 -12.06 3.59
N ARG A 45 -9.25 -11.03 4.35
CA ARG A 45 -9.76 -9.75 3.87
C ARG A 45 -8.87 -8.65 4.39
N VAL A 46 -8.56 -7.70 3.52
CA VAL A 46 -7.86 -6.47 3.87
C VAL A 46 -8.84 -5.32 3.67
N MET A 47 -8.97 -4.48 4.67
CA MET A 47 -9.76 -3.26 4.63
C MET A 47 -8.85 -2.10 4.98
N GLU A 48 -8.97 -1.01 4.25
CA GLU A 48 -8.23 0.21 4.52
C GLU A 48 -9.19 1.27 5.09
N VAL A 49 -8.70 1.98 6.10
CA VAL A 49 -9.40 3.13 6.70
C VAL A 49 -8.48 4.33 6.52
N HIS A 50 -8.96 5.34 5.82
CA HIS A 50 -8.23 6.58 5.55
C HIS A 50 -8.94 7.79 6.13
N GLY A 51 -8.19 8.81 6.46
CA GLY A 51 -8.72 10.11 6.84
C GLY A 51 -8.15 10.67 8.15
N PRO A 52 -8.39 11.96 8.43
CA PRO A 52 -7.80 12.65 9.59
C PRO A 52 -8.31 12.15 10.94
N GLN A 53 -9.36 11.34 10.96
CA GLN A 53 -9.92 10.73 12.17
C GLN A 53 -9.70 9.21 12.20
N ALA A 54 -8.86 8.66 11.31
CA ALA A 54 -8.71 7.22 11.17
C ALA A 54 -8.20 6.57 12.48
N THR A 55 -7.23 7.18 13.16
CA THR A 55 -6.71 6.71 14.45
C THR A 55 -7.81 6.60 15.51
N GLU A 56 -8.61 7.67 15.70
CA GLU A 56 -9.69 7.68 16.68
C GLU A 56 -10.75 6.63 16.37
N LYS A 57 -11.12 6.54 15.10
CA LYS A 57 -12.13 5.61 14.62
C LYS A 57 -11.70 4.16 14.78
N VAL A 58 -10.50 3.81 14.35
CA VAL A 58 -9.96 2.46 14.51
C VAL A 58 -9.80 2.10 16.00
N ALA A 59 -9.27 3.01 16.81
CA ALA A 59 -9.15 2.80 18.25
C ALA A 59 -10.50 2.54 18.95
N SER A 60 -11.58 3.16 18.48
CA SER A 60 -12.92 3.01 19.07
C SER A 60 -13.54 1.62 18.88
N VAL A 61 -13.15 0.88 17.85
CA VAL A 61 -13.67 -0.47 17.55
C VAL A 61 -12.68 -1.58 17.84
N LEU A 62 -11.39 -1.26 17.93
CA LEU A 62 -10.32 -2.23 18.18
C LEU A 62 -10.23 -2.55 19.66
N THR A 63 -10.41 -3.81 20.01
CA THR A 63 -10.19 -4.33 21.37
C THR A 63 -8.80 -4.93 21.48
N GLY A 64 -8.03 -4.52 22.49
CA GLY A 64 -6.66 -4.99 22.71
C GLY A 64 -5.70 -3.84 22.99
N PRO A 65 -4.51 -3.80 22.41
CA PRO A 65 -3.45 -2.86 22.75
C PRO A 65 -3.70 -1.42 22.27
N GLY A 66 -4.79 -1.16 21.57
CA GLY A 66 -5.07 0.13 20.91
C GLY A 66 -4.65 0.15 19.45
N ALA A 67 -4.92 1.27 18.76
CA ALA A 67 -4.47 1.46 17.39
C ALA A 67 -2.96 1.65 17.34
N PRO A 68 -2.28 1.19 16.26
CA PRO A 68 -0.86 1.47 16.05
C PRO A 68 -0.59 2.98 16.04
N ALA A 69 0.51 3.42 16.66
CA ALA A 69 0.83 4.84 16.84
C ALA A 69 1.85 5.37 15.84
N ALA A 70 2.62 4.49 15.20
CA ALA A 70 3.66 4.87 14.25
C ALA A 70 3.48 4.16 12.90
N PRO A 71 3.91 4.76 11.78
CA PRO A 71 3.89 4.12 10.48
C PRO A 71 4.56 2.74 10.53
N PHE A 72 3.92 1.77 9.88
CA PHE A 72 4.32 0.35 9.82
C PHE A 72 4.28 -0.41 11.16
N GLU A 73 3.87 0.24 12.24
CA GLU A 73 3.59 -0.47 13.49
C GLU A 73 2.41 -1.42 13.29
N VAL A 74 2.54 -2.63 13.85
CA VAL A 74 1.55 -3.70 13.72
C VAL A 74 1.08 -4.11 15.11
N VAL A 75 -0.23 -4.12 15.30
CA VAL A 75 -0.86 -4.62 16.51
C VAL A 75 -1.81 -5.78 16.19
N ARG A 76 -1.99 -6.67 17.16
CA ARG A 76 -2.98 -7.75 17.10
C ARG A 76 -4.08 -7.47 18.11
N GLY A 77 -5.31 -7.54 17.67
CA GLY A 77 -6.48 -7.28 18.51
C GLY A 77 -7.71 -7.97 17.97
N ALA A 78 -8.86 -7.46 18.34
CA ALA A 78 -10.14 -7.94 17.82
C ALA A 78 -11.06 -6.77 17.51
N ILE A 79 -11.93 -6.93 16.51
CA ILE A 79 -13.06 -6.05 16.21
C ILE A 79 -14.32 -6.89 16.35
N GLY A 80 -15.11 -6.60 17.37
CA GLY A 80 -16.17 -7.53 17.80
C GLY A 80 -15.56 -8.85 18.26
N GLU A 81 -15.98 -9.96 17.64
CA GLU A 81 -15.46 -11.31 17.88
C GLU A 81 -14.38 -11.74 16.88
N ALA A 82 -14.12 -10.94 15.86
CA ALA A 82 -13.14 -11.23 14.84
C ALA A 82 -11.73 -10.82 15.27
N GLY A 83 -10.80 -11.78 15.31
CA GLY A 83 -9.37 -11.50 15.47
C GLY A 83 -8.82 -10.79 14.25
N VAL A 84 -8.07 -9.70 14.46
CA VAL A 84 -7.49 -8.89 13.40
C VAL A 84 -6.03 -8.55 13.66
N VAL A 85 -5.34 -8.29 12.56
CA VAL A 85 -4.05 -7.60 12.55
C VAL A 85 -4.31 -6.21 12.00
N VAL A 86 -3.87 -5.18 12.71
CA VAL A 86 -3.98 -3.79 12.27
C VAL A 86 -2.59 -3.22 12.11
N MET A 87 -2.34 -2.61 10.96
CA MET A 87 -1.09 -1.93 10.65
C MET A 87 -1.37 -0.46 10.33
N ALA A 88 -0.61 0.45 10.90
CA ALA A 88 -0.59 1.83 10.44
C ALA A 88 0.16 1.89 9.10
N GLY A 89 -0.44 2.53 8.12
CA GLY A 89 0.19 2.73 6.82
C GLY A 89 1.06 3.98 6.76
N ASP A 90 1.53 4.29 5.58
CA ASP A 90 2.40 5.42 5.26
C ASP A 90 1.65 6.66 4.74
N GLY A 91 0.32 6.64 4.80
CA GLY A 91 -0.49 7.77 4.36
C GLY A 91 -0.62 7.91 2.85
N LEU A 92 -0.79 6.81 2.13
CA LEU A 92 -0.89 6.76 0.67
C LEU A 92 -1.85 7.78 0.03
N LEU A 93 -2.88 8.20 0.75
CA LEU A 93 -3.83 9.22 0.27
C LEU A 93 -3.64 10.58 0.94
N GLY A 94 -2.46 10.83 1.52
CA GLY A 94 -2.13 12.10 2.17
C GLY A 94 -2.67 12.24 3.60
N GLU A 95 -3.37 11.25 4.11
CA GLU A 95 -4.01 11.23 5.42
C GLU A 95 -3.59 9.99 6.22
N GLU A 96 -3.93 9.96 7.51
CA GLU A 96 -3.74 8.76 8.34
C GLU A 96 -4.41 7.54 7.69
N MET A 97 -3.73 6.40 7.74
CA MET A 97 -4.18 5.18 7.11
C MET A 97 -3.95 3.98 8.02
N PHE A 98 -4.92 3.08 8.07
CA PHE A 98 -4.81 1.78 8.73
C PHE A 98 -5.25 0.66 7.79
N MET A 99 -4.47 -0.39 7.74
CA MET A 99 -4.86 -1.67 7.14
C MET A 99 -5.35 -2.62 8.22
N ILE A 100 -6.55 -3.13 8.06
CA ILE A 100 -7.18 -4.12 8.94
C ILE A 100 -7.25 -5.43 8.19
N ILE A 101 -6.53 -6.44 8.69
CA ILE A 101 -6.42 -7.76 8.09
C ILE A 101 -7.15 -8.73 9.00
N GLY A 102 -8.19 -9.35 8.51
CA GLY A 102 -8.97 -10.36 9.21
C GLY A 102 -9.20 -11.61 8.37
N ALA A 103 -9.73 -12.66 8.98
CA ALA A 103 -10.16 -13.84 8.26
C ALA A 103 -11.26 -13.48 7.24
N ARG A 104 -11.30 -14.21 6.12
CA ARG A 104 -12.25 -13.93 5.03
C ARG A 104 -13.71 -13.97 5.48
N ASP A 105 -14.07 -14.93 6.30
CA ASP A 105 -15.42 -15.11 6.83
C ASP A 105 -15.85 -14.02 7.82
N ALA A 106 -14.89 -13.32 8.42
CA ALA A 106 -15.15 -12.16 9.27
C ALA A 106 -15.41 -10.85 8.48
N GLY A 107 -15.28 -10.88 7.15
CA GLY A 107 -15.32 -9.65 6.33
C GLY A 107 -16.60 -8.83 6.49
N GLU A 108 -17.76 -9.47 6.54
CA GLU A 108 -19.05 -8.77 6.74
C GLU A 108 -19.14 -8.13 8.12
N LEU A 109 -18.73 -8.86 9.17
CA LEU A 109 -18.69 -8.34 10.54
C LEU A 109 -17.75 -7.13 10.64
N LEU A 110 -16.56 -7.22 10.07
CA LEU A 110 -15.60 -6.12 10.08
C LEU A 110 -16.15 -4.88 9.36
N LEU A 111 -16.75 -5.08 8.19
CA LEU A 111 -17.36 -3.99 7.44
C LEU A 111 -18.51 -3.33 8.24
N ASP A 112 -19.42 -4.13 8.81
CA ASP A 112 -20.52 -3.62 9.63
C ASP A 112 -20.00 -2.80 10.81
N ARG A 113 -19.00 -3.28 11.53
CA ARG A 113 -18.39 -2.56 12.65
C ARG A 113 -17.74 -1.24 12.25
N LEU A 114 -17.08 -1.20 11.11
CA LEU A 114 -16.46 0.03 10.60
C LEU A 114 -17.52 1.05 10.15
N LEU A 115 -18.65 0.61 9.60
CA LEU A 115 -19.71 1.50 9.10
C LEU A 115 -20.68 1.94 10.19
N THR A 116 -21.09 1.07 11.10
CA THR A 116 -22.27 1.27 11.97
C THR A 116 -21.96 1.55 13.42
N MET A 117 -20.89 1.00 13.99
CA MET A 117 -20.58 1.06 15.44
C MET A 117 -19.97 2.39 15.92
N GLY A 118 -20.46 3.49 15.37
CA GLY A 118 -20.13 4.81 15.92
C GLY A 118 -18.93 5.49 15.29
N ILE A 119 -18.20 4.82 14.40
CA ILE A 119 -17.12 5.49 13.70
C ILE A 119 -17.56 6.28 12.47
N GLY A 120 -18.73 5.98 11.93
CA GLY A 120 -19.25 6.71 10.78
C GLY A 120 -18.27 6.71 9.59
N ALA A 121 -17.57 5.61 9.39
CA ALA A 121 -16.77 5.45 8.19
C ALA A 121 -17.70 5.38 6.98
N ILE A 122 -17.31 6.03 5.89
CA ILE A 122 -18.09 6.07 4.66
C ILE A 122 -17.29 5.29 3.61
N PRO A 123 -17.87 4.24 3.00
CA PRO A 123 -17.20 3.54 1.93
C PRO A 123 -17.09 4.44 0.71
N PHE A 124 -15.95 4.40 0.03
CA PHE A 124 -15.73 5.13 -1.21
C PHE A 124 -15.20 4.21 -2.31
N GLY A 125 -15.46 4.57 -3.55
CA GLY A 125 -15.13 3.76 -4.72
C GLY A 125 -13.74 4.05 -5.26
N MET A 126 -13.29 3.22 -6.22
CA MET A 126 -11.98 3.33 -6.85
C MET A 126 -11.72 4.67 -7.57
N GLU A 127 -12.76 5.33 -8.08
CA GLU A 127 -12.59 6.66 -8.69
C GLU A 127 -12.18 7.71 -7.66
N THR A 128 -12.83 7.69 -6.49
CA THR A 128 -12.44 8.55 -5.36
C THR A 128 -11.04 8.21 -4.88
N TYR A 129 -10.71 6.92 -4.77
CA TYR A 129 -9.37 6.47 -4.40
C TYR A 129 -8.31 7.04 -5.36
N ARG A 130 -8.54 6.94 -6.67
CA ARG A 130 -7.64 7.49 -7.70
C ARG A 130 -7.49 9.00 -7.59
N ALA A 131 -8.59 9.73 -7.39
CA ALA A 131 -8.54 11.18 -7.22
C ALA A 131 -7.69 11.58 -6.01
N LEU A 132 -7.90 10.94 -4.86
CA LEU A 132 -7.13 11.19 -3.65
C LEU A 132 -5.66 10.80 -3.82
N ALA A 133 -5.36 9.70 -4.51
CA ALA A 133 -3.98 9.30 -4.81
C ALA A 133 -3.26 10.32 -5.70
N VAL A 134 -3.96 10.88 -6.69
CA VAL A 134 -3.42 11.98 -7.52
C VAL A 134 -3.15 13.22 -6.68
N GLU A 135 -4.08 13.62 -5.81
CA GLU A 135 -3.89 14.77 -4.90
C GLU A 135 -2.71 14.54 -3.93
N ALA A 136 -2.56 13.33 -3.41
CA ALA A 136 -1.47 12.94 -2.52
C ALA A 136 -0.13 12.75 -3.24
N GLY A 137 -0.12 12.72 -4.58
CA GLY A 137 1.07 12.40 -5.35
C GLY A 137 1.48 10.93 -5.29
N THR A 138 0.60 10.04 -4.89
CA THR A 138 0.89 8.60 -4.76
C THR A 138 0.68 7.88 -6.09
N PRO A 139 1.70 7.16 -6.61
CA PRO A 139 1.55 6.39 -7.83
C PRO A 139 0.67 5.16 -7.62
N LEU A 140 -0.21 4.89 -8.57
CA LEU A 140 -1.11 3.76 -8.53
C LEU A 140 -0.47 2.50 -9.13
N VAL A 141 -0.57 1.40 -8.40
CA VAL A 141 -0.12 0.07 -8.84
C VAL A 141 -1.28 -0.63 -9.55
N PRO A 142 -1.03 -1.34 -10.66
CA PRO A 142 0.21 -1.44 -11.43
C PRO A 142 0.33 -0.36 -12.50
N ASP A 143 -0.75 0.36 -12.80
CA ASP A 143 -0.94 1.17 -14.02
C ASP A 143 0.17 2.22 -14.23
N GLU A 144 0.68 2.81 -13.15
CA GLU A 144 1.70 3.86 -13.21
C GLU A 144 3.12 3.36 -12.87
N LEU A 145 3.27 2.09 -12.46
CA LEU A 145 4.55 1.57 -11.99
C LEU A 145 5.14 0.47 -12.87
N GLU A 146 4.40 -0.03 -13.86
CA GLU A 146 4.92 -1.07 -14.75
C GLU A 146 6.06 -0.54 -15.61
N GLY A 147 7.24 -1.17 -15.49
CA GLY A 147 8.43 -0.79 -16.25
C GLY A 147 9.07 0.54 -15.85
N VAL A 148 8.67 1.11 -14.72
CA VAL A 148 9.17 2.40 -14.22
C VAL A 148 10.28 2.18 -13.19
N ILE A 149 11.34 3.00 -13.27
CA ILE A 149 12.39 3.00 -12.25
C ILE A 149 11.86 3.75 -11.01
N PRO A 150 11.88 3.13 -9.81
CA PRO A 150 11.27 3.71 -8.60
C PRO A 150 11.69 5.15 -8.28
N ASN A 151 12.94 5.50 -8.57
CA ASN A 151 13.47 6.86 -8.34
C ASN A 151 12.83 7.94 -9.23
N THR A 152 12.11 7.56 -10.28
CA THR A 152 11.43 8.53 -11.18
C THR A 152 10.02 8.89 -10.71
N VAL A 153 9.49 8.14 -9.75
CA VAL A 153 8.12 8.28 -9.23
C VAL A 153 8.06 8.50 -7.72
N ASP A 154 9.16 8.98 -7.15
CA ASP A 154 9.31 9.30 -5.71
C ASP A 154 9.04 8.11 -4.76
N LEU A 155 9.35 6.89 -5.22
CA LEU A 155 9.31 5.69 -4.40
C LEU A 155 10.66 5.35 -3.74
N ALA A 156 11.59 6.30 -3.73
CA ALA A 156 12.92 6.10 -3.13
C ALA A 156 12.84 5.77 -1.62
N THR A 157 11.78 6.20 -0.93
CA THR A 157 11.53 5.86 0.48
C THR A 157 11.28 4.37 0.72
N GLY A 158 10.91 3.62 -0.32
CA GLY A 158 10.72 2.16 -0.28
C GLY A 158 11.98 1.36 -0.62
N ILE A 159 13.12 2.03 -0.86
CA ILE A 159 14.38 1.40 -1.25
C ILE A 159 15.43 1.68 -0.18
N ASP A 160 16.01 0.63 0.38
CA ASP A 160 17.19 0.75 1.22
C ASP A 160 18.46 0.48 0.37
N PHE A 161 19.28 1.51 0.18
CA PHE A 161 20.51 1.42 -0.59
C PHE A 161 21.70 0.89 0.23
N THR A 162 21.52 0.70 1.53
CA THR A 162 22.55 0.22 2.46
C THR A 162 22.45 -1.27 2.74
N GLU A 163 21.31 -1.90 2.44
CA GLU A 163 21.10 -3.33 2.59
C GLU A 163 21.74 -4.16 1.46
N GLY A 164 21.85 -5.47 1.69
CA GLY A 164 22.45 -6.42 0.75
C GLY A 164 21.76 -6.45 -0.62
N GLY A 165 22.43 -7.05 -1.61
CA GLY A 165 22.03 -7.00 -3.02
C GLY A 165 20.60 -7.49 -3.31
N PHE A 166 19.85 -6.73 -4.09
CA PHE A 166 18.54 -7.08 -4.62
C PHE A 166 18.51 -6.94 -6.15
N VAL A 167 17.55 -7.57 -6.78
CA VAL A 167 17.39 -7.54 -8.25
C VAL A 167 17.12 -6.10 -8.71
N GLY A 168 18.00 -5.58 -9.59
CA GLY A 168 17.90 -4.20 -10.09
C GLY A 168 18.64 -3.14 -9.27
N GLN A 169 19.27 -3.50 -8.15
CA GLN A 169 20.02 -2.57 -7.29
C GLN A 169 21.08 -1.76 -8.06
N GLU A 170 21.77 -2.36 -9.01
CA GLU A 170 22.80 -1.67 -9.79
C GLU A 170 22.24 -0.48 -10.55
N VAL A 171 21.06 -0.62 -11.13
CA VAL A 171 20.38 0.44 -11.87
C VAL A 171 19.90 1.55 -10.91
N GLY A 172 19.27 1.18 -9.81
CA GLY A 172 18.80 2.12 -8.78
C GLY A 172 19.93 2.92 -8.14
N SER A 173 21.02 2.24 -7.77
CA SER A 173 22.22 2.87 -7.17
C SER A 173 22.97 3.78 -8.13
N GLN A 174 22.98 3.48 -9.42
CA GLN A 174 23.57 4.37 -10.44
C GLN A 174 22.75 5.65 -10.60
N VAL A 175 21.41 5.56 -10.59
CA VAL A 175 20.54 6.72 -10.66
C VAL A 175 20.74 7.63 -9.44
N GLU A 176 20.88 7.06 -8.24
CA GLU A 176 21.12 7.85 -7.02
C GLU A 176 22.49 8.56 -7.01
N LYS A 177 23.55 7.86 -7.40
CA LYS A 177 24.94 8.34 -7.24
C LYS A 177 25.46 9.19 -8.38
N VAL A 178 24.98 8.98 -9.60
CA VAL A 178 25.61 9.52 -10.82
C VAL A 178 24.63 10.25 -11.73
N TRP A 179 23.37 9.89 -11.70
CA TRP A 179 22.37 10.42 -12.64
C TRP A 179 21.15 10.99 -11.90
N ARG A 180 20.80 12.20 -12.23
CA ARG A 180 19.43 12.66 -11.99
C ARG A 180 18.52 11.88 -12.93
N PRO A 181 17.31 11.45 -12.46
CA PRO A 181 16.37 10.77 -13.33
C PRO A 181 16.07 11.67 -14.53
N SER A 182 16.04 11.08 -15.72
CA SER A 182 15.73 11.83 -16.96
C SER A 182 14.28 12.29 -17.03
N ARG A 183 13.43 11.76 -16.16
CA ARG A 183 12.02 12.11 -16.00
C ARG A 183 11.71 12.14 -14.52
N GLU A 184 10.89 13.10 -14.11
CA GLU A 184 10.41 13.27 -12.75
C GLU A 184 8.90 13.42 -12.81
N ARG A 185 8.21 12.81 -11.84
CA ARG A 185 6.77 12.96 -11.70
C ARG A 185 6.48 14.32 -11.05
N VAL A 186 5.59 15.07 -11.66
CA VAL A 186 5.16 16.38 -11.15
C VAL A 186 3.64 16.43 -11.06
N GLY A 187 3.13 17.08 -10.01
CA GLY A 187 1.71 17.39 -9.89
C GLY A 187 1.37 18.65 -10.72
N LEU A 188 0.30 18.56 -11.50
CA LEU A 188 -0.25 19.71 -12.21
C LEU A 188 -1.63 20.05 -11.63
N GLN A 189 -1.83 21.29 -11.27
CA GLN A 189 -3.13 21.80 -10.87
C GLN A 189 -3.67 22.71 -11.96
N ALA A 190 -4.79 22.34 -12.56
CA ALA A 190 -5.48 23.15 -13.55
C ALA A 190 -6.70 23.83 -12.91
N PRO A 191 -6.95 25.14 -13.20
CA PRO A 191 -8.12 25.87 -12.69
C PRO A 191 -9.44 25.42 -13.32
N GLU A 192 -9.39 24.74 -14.45
CA GLU A 192 -10.55 24.18 -15.15
C GLU A 192 -10.31 22.69 -15.44
N ALA A 193 -11.38 21.92 -15.64
CA ALA A 193 -11.28 20.51 -15.97
C ALA A 193 -10.35 20.29 -17.17
N CYS A 194 -9.29 19.51 -16.98
CA CYS A 194 -8.42 19.11 -18.08
C CYS A 194 -9.26 18.43 -19.18
N PRO A 195 -9.15 18.85 -20.44
CA PRO A 195 -9.74 18.09 -21.54
C PRO A 195 -9.15 16.69 -21.55
N GLY A 196 -10.01 15.67 -21.43
CA GLY A 196 -9.59 14.28 -21.37
C GLY A 196 -8.88 13.86 -22.66
N GLY A 197 -7.71 13.25 -22.49
CA GLY A 197 -6.95 12.58 -23.54
C GLY A 197 -5.52 13.11 -23.63
N GLY A 198 -4.57 12.25 -23.26
CA GLY A 198 -3.14 12.46 -23.20
C GLY A 198 -2.50 13.19 -24.36
N GLU A 199 -2.56 14.49 -24.36
CA GLU A 199 -1.59 15.31 -25.09
C GLU A 199 -0.41 15.54 -24.15
N ASP A 200 0.78 15.17 -24.61
CA ASP A 200 2.04 15.52 -23.96
C ASP A 200 2.05 17.04 -23.74
N LEU A 201 1.88 17.46 -22.52
CA LEU A 201 2.12 18.85 -22.12
C LEU A 201 3.63 19.04 -22.22
N GLY A 202 4.09 19.49 -23.38
CA GLY A 202 5.50 19.78 -23.62
C GLY A 202 6.04 20.68 -22.51
N ALA A 203 7.10 20.25 -21.86
CA ALA A 203 7.82 21.04 -20.86
C ALA A 203 8.23 22.37 -21.51
N GLY A 204 7.56 23.45 -21.12
CA GLY A 204 7.98 24.79 -21.48
C GLY A 204 9.34 25.05 -20.83
N THR A 205 10.36 25.17 -21.66
CA THR A 205 11.68 25.64 -21.24
C THR A 205 11.53 27.08 -20.80
N GLY A 206 11.59 27.33 -19.49
CA GLY A 206 11.76 28.63 -18.88
C GLY A 206 13.10 28.68 -18.16
#